data_2b2e919a9a62b92b3e6cd281614ceff4
#
_entry.id   2b2e919a9a62b92b3e6cd281614ceff4
#
_cell.length_a   1.000
_cell.length_b   1.000
_cell.length_c   1.000
_cell.angle_alpha   90.00
_cell.angle_beta   90.00
_cell.angle_gamma   90.00
#
_symmetry.space_group_name_H-M   'P 1'
#
loop_
_entity.id
_entity.type
_entity.pdbx_description
1 polymer ?
#
loop_
_entity_poly.entity_id
_entity_poly.type
_entity_poly.pdbx_seq_one_letter_code
_entity_poly.pdbx_strand_id
1 'polypeptide(L)'
;MSSAAAPLHQLRTPVTATVPSFDAMPIAYDLYDHPSSSLVLVIPGFWRDRRHPSMLRLASHLNELGYRAAITDPRGHGDSGGTYGFNLYEHYDTAAVAEDLLRRLPIESITIVALSYGASVAISTAARHKLPIASLLLISAVADFSKIMPRFNLFTLHRHIALSQALKRPRFDWRFRSSPKRQAIDDVRDVHVPICLIHVKNDWLIGHDHSLALYEAANEPKELHVIDIPGNYHADRIFSVAASEIDPVFGEFLRRYTPI
;
A
#
# COMPACT_ATOMS: atom_id res chain seq x y z
N MET A 1 18.42 12.31 -17.74
CA MET A 1 17.33 12.25 -18.73
C MET A 1 16.06 11.96 -17.94
N SER A 2 15.11 12.90 -17.96
CA SER A 2 13.83 12.74 -17.24
C SER A 2 13.08 11.56 -17.85
N SER A 3 12.92 10.47 -17.12
CA SER A 3 11.94 9.43 -17.44
C SER A 3 10.57 10.10 -17.33
N ALA A 4 10.01 10.48 -18.47
CA ALA A 4 8.64 10.96 -18.51
C ALA A 4 7.75 9.81 -18.04
N ALA A 5 6.99 10.05 -16.97
CA ALA A 5 5.99 9.10 -16.52
C ALA A 5 5.12 8.68 -17.73
N ALA A 6 4.97 7.36 -17.92
CA ALA A 6 4.19 6.84 -19.03
C ALA A 6 2.79 7.47 -19.06
N PRO A 7 2.29 7.80 -20.23
CA PRO A 7 1.01 8.45 -20.36
C PRO A 7 -0.13 7.49 -19.97
N LEU A 8 -0.99 7.93 -19.06
CA LEU A 8 -2.15 7.17 -18.54
C LEU A 8 -3.09 6.60 -19.63
N HIS A 9 -2.98 7.07 -20.88
CA HIS A 9 -3.80 6.57 -22.00
C HIS A 9 -3.46 5.14 -22.45
N GLN A 10 -2.37 4.54 -21.96
CA GLN A 10 -2.01 3.14 -22.21
C GLN A 10 -2.58 2.19 -21.18
N LEU A 11 -3.07 2.69 -20.03
CA LEU A 11 -3.64 1.86 -18.99
C LEU A 11 -4.97 1.26 -19.48
N ARG A 12 -5.11 -0.06 -19.38
CA ARG A 12 -6.35 -0.74 -19.75
C ARG A 12 -7.50 -0.31 -18.85
N THR A 13 -8.72 -0.32 -19.37
CA THR A 13 -9.92 -0.12 -18.57
C THR A 13 -10.00 -1.20 -17.49
N PRO A 14 -10.09 -0.84 -16.21
CA PRO A 14 -10.13 -1.84 -15.15
C PRO A 14 -11.45 -2.59 -15.09
N VAL A 15 -11.39 -3.82 -14.60
CA VAL A 15 -12.58 -4.53 -14.13
C VAL A 15 -12.82 -4.12 -12.68
N THR A 16 -13.88 -3.36 -12.44
CA THR A 16 -14.28 -2.97 -11.09
C THR A 16 -15.09 -4.09 -10.44
N ALA A 17 -14.74 -4.41 -9.20
CA ALA A 17 -15.47 -5.39 -8.38
C ALA A 17 -15.63 -4.89 -6.94
N THR A 18 -16.55 -5.53 -6.23
CA THR A 18 -16.81 -5.30 -4.81
C THR A 18 -16.99 -6.64 -4.12
N VAL A 19 -16.34 -6.82 -2.98
CA VAL A 19 -16.43 -8.03 -2.16
C VAL A 19 -16.88 -7.70 -0.74
N PRO A 20 -17.65 -8.56 -0.09
CA PRO A 20 -17.97 -8.38 1.33
C PRO A 20 -16.74 -8.72 2.20
N SER A 21 -16.44 -7.87 3.16
CA SER A 21 -15.50 -8.16 4.22
C SER A 21 -16.14 -9.06 5.30
N PHE A 22 -15.39 -9.40 6.36
CA PHE A 22 -15.84 -10.24 7.48
C PHE A 22 -17.13 -9.75 8.17
N ASP A 23 -17.41 -8.45 8.12
CA ASP A 23 -18.58 -7.78 8.69
C ASP A 23 -19.61 -7.35 7.62
N ALA A 24 -19.55 -7.98 6.45
CA ALA A 24 -20.38 -7.71 5.28
C ALA A 24 -20.20 -6.30 4.67
N MET A 25 -19.18 -5.53 5.10
CA MET A 25 -18.88 -4.24 4.46
C MET A 25 -18.38 -4.46 3.03
N PRO A 26 -18.95 -3.74 2.04
CA PRO A 26 -18.49 -3.84 0.66
C PRO A 26 -17.12 -3.16 0.52
N ILE A 27 -16.14 -3.92 0.00
CA ILE A 27 -14.80 -3.43 -0.29
C ILE A 27 -14.60 -3.44 -1.80
N ALA A 28 -14.36 -2.25 -2.35
CA ALA A 28 -14.21 -2.05 -3.79
C ALA A 28 -12.73 -2.18 -4.21
N TYR A 29 -12.51 -2.76 -5.38
CA TYR A 29 -11.21 -2.77 -6.04
C TYR A 29 -11.34 -2.67 -7.56
N ASP A 30 -10.29 -2.20 -8.21
CA ASP A 30 -10.13 -2.18 -9.66
C ASP A 30 -9.00 -3.14 -10.06
N LEU A 31 -9.28 -4.06 -11.00
CA LEU A 31 -8.30 -4.97 -11.58
C LEU A 31 -7.89 -4.47 -12.97
N TYR A 32 -6.62 -4.15 -13.12
CA TYR A 32 -5.95 -3.83 -14.38
C TYR A 32 -5.30 -5.10 -14.89
N ASP A 33 -6.00 -5.80 -15.78
CA ASP A 33 -5.60 -7.14 -16.25
C ASP A 33 -4.41 -7.09 -17.20
N HIS A 34 -3.59 -8.14 -17.15
CA HIS A 34 -2.43 -8.38 -17.99
C HIS A 34 -2.32 -9.89 -18.26
N PRO A 35 -1.75 -10.36 -19.40
CA PRO A 35 -1.59 -11.81 -19.67
C PRO A 35 -0.65 -12.56 -18.71
N SER A 36 -0.17 -11.95 -17.67
CA SER A 36 0.73 -12.54 -16.67
C SER A 36 0.00 -13.53 -15.75
N SER A 37 0.73 -14.53 -15.24
CA SER A 37 0.29 -15.41 -14.14
C SER A 37 0.41 -14.74 -12.75
N SER A 38 1.06 -13.59 -12.64
CA SER A 38 1.36 -12.91 -11.38
C SER A 38 0.50 -11.68 -11.16
N LEU A 39 0.13 -11.46 -9.92
CA LEU A 39 -0.69 -10.33 -9.47
C LEU A 39 0.03 -9.53 -8.38
N VAL A 40 -0.02 -8.21 -8.53
CA VAL A 40 0.35 -7.26 -7.48
C VAL A 40 -0.92 -6.60 -6.94
N LEU A 41 -1.22 -6.83 -5.66
CA LEU A 41 -2.28 -6.13 -4.95
C LEU A 41 -1.72 -4.86 -4.32
N VAL A 42 -2.27 -3.71 -4.71
CA VAL A 42 -1.86 -2.39 -4.20
C VAL A 42 -2.81 -1.93 -3.10
N ILE A 43 -2.23 -1.61 -1.94
CA ILE A 43 -2.95 -1.03 -0.81
C ILE A 43 -2.56 0.45 -0.67
N PRO A 44 -3.45 1.39 -1.01
CA PRO A 44 -3.17 2.81 -0.91
C PRO A 44 -2.92 3.28 0.53
N GLY A 45 -2.24 4.41 0.65
CA GLY A 45 -2.11 5.13 1.91
C GLY A 45 -3.38 5.86 2.30
N PHE A 46 -3.36 6.44 3.51
CA PHE A 46 -4.43 7.26 4.02
C PHE A 46 -4.78 8.43 3.07
N TRP A 47 -6.06 8.74 2.91
CA TRP A 47 -6.58 9.73 1.95
C TRP A 47 -6.36 9.41 0.47
N ARG A 48 -6.02 8.18 0.13
CA ARG A 48 -5.95 7.72 -1.26
C ARG A 48 -7.03 6.69 -1.52
N ASP A 49 -7.65 6.79 -2.67
CA ASP A 49 -8.54 5.78 -3.24
C ASP A 49 -7.88 5.16 -4.48
N ARG A 50 -8.44 4.08 -4.99
CA ARG A 50 -7.94 3.34 -6.15
C ARG A 50 -7.87 4.18 -7.44
N ARG A 51 -8.68 5.26 -7.52
CA ARG A 51 -8.74 6.19 -8.67
C ARG A 51 -7.86 7.43 -8.50
N HIS A 52 -7.10 7.51 -7.42
CA HIS A 52 -6.16 8.60 -7.24
C HIS A 52 -5.08 8.56 -8.34
N PRO A 53 -4.68 9.71 -8.94
CA PRO A 53 -3.73 9.73 -10.07
C PRO A 53 -2.41 9.01 -9.80
N SER A 54 -1.90 9.01 -8.59
CA SER A 54 -0.69 8.26 -8.24
C SER A 54 -0.91 6.74 -8.25
N MET A 55 -2.09 6.28 -7.89
CA MET A 55 -2.45 4.86 -7.94
C MET A 55 -2.62 4.38 -9.39
N LEU A 56 -3.23 5.21 -10.24
CA LEU A 56 -3.32 4.92 -11.67
C LEU A 56 -1.94 4.85 -12.34
N ARG A 57 -1.01 5.74 -11.98
CA ARG A 57 0.38 5.65 -12.46
C ARG A 57 1.07 4.38 -11.98
N LEU A 58 0.87 4.00 -10.73
CA LEU A 58 1.44 2.75 -10.20
C LEU A 58 0.86 1.52 -10.90
N ALA A 59 -0.45 1.48 -11.20
CA ALA A 59 -1.06 0.41 -12.00
C ALA A 59 -0.45 0.34 -13.41
N SER A 60 -0.27 1.49 -14.08
CA SER A 60 0.38 1.57 -15.40
C SER A 60 1.79 1.01 -15.35
N HIS A 61 2.59 1.45 -14.37
CA HIS A 61 3.96 0.98 -14.20
C HIS A 61 4.04 -0.52 -13.94
N LEU A 62 3.15 -1.07 -13.11
CA LEU A 62 3.08 -2.52 -12.87
C LEU A 62 2.70 -3.30 -14.14
N ASN A 63 1.74 -2.80 -14.93
CA ASN A 63 1.41 -3.42 -16.21
C ASN A 63 2.58 -3.35 -17.22
N GLU A 64 3.35 -2.25 -17.25
CA GLU A 64 4.56 -2.11 -18.09
C GLU A 64 5.66 -3.11 -17.67
N LEU A 65 5.74 -3.41 -16.37
CA LEU A 65 6.64 -4.43 -15.84
C LEU A 65 6.13 -5.87 -16.08
N GLY A 66 4.92 -6.03 -16.65
CA GLY A 66 4.36 -7.33 -16.99
C GLY A 66 3.44 -7.94 -15.92
N TYR A 67 3.02 -7.21 -14.92
CA TYR A 67 2.17 -7.72 -13.84
C TYR A 67 0.69 -7.33 -14.02
N ARG A 68 -0.23 -8.19 -13.60
CA ARG A 68 -1.57 -7.76 -13.25
C ARG A 68 -1.49 -6.84 -12.03
N ALA A 69 -2.29 -5.77 -12.00
CA ALA A 69 -2.38 -4.89 -10.86
C ALA A 69 -3.82 -4.81 -10.36
N ALA A 70 -4.03 -5.05 -9.07
CA ALA A 70 -5.30 -4.78 -8.43
C ALA A 70 -5.11 -3.69 -7.39
N ILE A 71 -5.97 -2.68 -7.36
CA ILE A 71 -5.90 -1.58 -6.40
C ILE A 71 -7.20 -1.55 -5.60
N THR A 72 -7.10 -1.65 -4.28
CA THR A 72 -8.27 -1.59 -3.39
C THR A 72 -8.56 -0.17 -2.92
N ASP A 73 -9.84 0.12 -2.66
CA ASP A 73 -10.22 1.24 -1.80
C ASP A 73 -10.15 0.77 -0.35
N PRO A 74 -9.32 1.38 0.51
CA PRO A 74 -9.41 1.08 1.93
C PRO A 74 -10.82 1.33 2.46
N ARG A 75 -11.26 0.58 3.48
CA ARG A 75 -12.51 0.82 4.22
C ARG A 75 -12.69 2.31 4.52
N GLY A 76 -13.88 2.85 4.31
CA GLY A 76 -14.17 4.26 4.52
C GLY A 76 -13.63 5.23 3.47
N HIS A 77 -12.96 4.72 2.41
CA HIS A 77 -12.46 5.52 1.27
C HIS A 77 -13.18 5.11 -0.03
N GLY A 78 -13.14 5.98 -1.02
CA GLY A 78 -13.66 5.72 -2.35
C GLY A 78 -15.07 5.13 -2.33
N ASP A 79 -15.26 4.01 -3.03
CA ASP A 79 -16.53 3.30 -3.11
C ASP A 79 -16.65 2.18 -2.05
N SER A 80 -15.63 1.94 -1.23
CA SER A 80 -15.69 0.99 -0.11
C SER A 80 -16.61 1.47 1.01
N GLY A 81 -17.33 0.54 1.62
CA GLY A 81 -18.18 0.79 2.77
C GLY A 81 -17.42 1.03 4.08
N GLY A 82 -18.18 1.14 5.17
CA GLY A 82 -17.64 1.20 6.52
C GLY A 82 -16.93 2.48 6.88
N THR A 83 -16.14 2.40 7.94
CA THR A 83 -15.37 3.49 8.53
C THR A 83 -13.93 3.05 8.79
N TYR A 84 -13.00 3.94 8.57
CA TYR A 84 -11.57 3.74 8.70
C TYR A 84 -11.11 3.58 10.16
N GLY A 85 -10.50 2.46 10.48
CA GLY A 85 -10.16 2.08 11.85
C GLY A 85 -8.68 2.08 12.20
N PHE A 86 -7.79 2.61 11.34
CA PHE A 86 -6.34 2.60 11.56
C PHE A 86 -5.79 1.20 11.85
N ASN A 87 -6.02 0.27 10.92
CA ASN A 87 -5.65 -1.14 10.99
C ASN A 87 -6.40 -1.96 12.06
N LEU A 88 -7.59 -1.51 12.44
CA LEU A 88 -8.46 -2.29 13.32
C LEU A 88 -9.15 -3.43 12.57
N TYR A 89 -9.60 -3.18 11.33
CA TYR A 89 -10.36 -4.11 10.50
C TYR A 89 -9.79 -4.29 9.08
N GLU A 90 -8.94 -3.37 8.62
CA GLU A 90 -8.54 -3.24 7.23
C GLU A 90 -7.73 -4.44 6.71
N HIS A 91 -7.06 -5.17 7.61
CA HIS A 91 -6.39 -6.41 7.25
C HIS A 91 -7.37 -7.54 6.86
N TYR A 92 -8.61 -7.55 7.40
CA TYR A 92 -9.66 -8.46 6.95
C TYR A 92 -10.19 -8.07 5.57
N ASP A 93 -10.28 -6.76 5.30
CA ASP A 93 -10.72 -6.24 4.00
C ASP A 93 -9.74 -6.64 2.89
N THR A 94 -8.45 -6.45 3.17
CA THR A 94 -7.39 -6.85 2.25
C THR A 94 -7.39 -8.37 2.02
N ALA A 95 -7.61 -9.16 3.07
CA ALA A 95 -7.72 -10.60 2.94
C ALA A 95 -8.92 -11.00 2.06
N ALA A 96 -10.09 -10.38 2.25
CA ALA A 96 -11.27 -10.65 1.42
C ALA A 96 -11.03 -10.33 -0.07
N VAL A 97 -10.35 -9.20 -0.38
CA VAL A 97 -9.98 -8.86 -1.76
C VAL A 97 -8.99 -9.87 -2.33
N ALA A 98 -7.96 -10.24 -1.55
CA ALA A 98 -6.96 -11.22 -1.97
C ALA A 98 -7.58 -12.58 -2.28
N GLU A 99 -8.47 -13.07 -1.41
CA GLU A 99 -9.21 -14.33 -1.60
C GLU A 99 -10.10 -14.31 -2.85
N ASP A 100 -10.77 -13.18 -3.13
CA ASP A 100 -11.59 -13.02 -4.31
C ASP A 100 -10.75 -13.06 -5.60
N LEU A 101 -9.60 -12.39 -5.61
CA LEU A 101 -8.67 -12.38 -6.73
C LEU A 101 -8.08 -13.78 -6.99
N LEU A 102 -7.67 -14.51 -5.94
CA LEU A 102 -7.18 -15.89 -6.02
C LEU A 102 -8.22 -16.86 -6.55
N ARG A 103 -9.49 -16.64 -6.22
CA ARG A 103 -10.60 -17.47 -6.72
C ARG A 103 -10.93 -17.20 -8.19
N ARG A 104 -10.82 -15.94 -8.64
CA ARG A 104 -11.22 -15.50 -9.99
C ARG A 104 -10.13 -15.64 -11.04
N LEU A 105 -8.89 -15.57 -10.63
CA LEU A 105 -7.74 -15.52 -11.54
C LEU A 105 -6.94 -16.81 -11.47
N PRO A 106 -6.32 -17.25 -12.58
CA PRO A 106 -5.39 -18.39 -12.60
C PRO A 106 -4.02 -17.97 -12.04
N ILE A 107 -3.97 -17.64 -10.74
CA ILE A 107 -2.77 -17.21 -10.02
C ILE A 107 -2.59 -18.06 -8.77
N GLU A 108 -1.34 -18.33 -8.41
CA GLU A 108 -1.01 -19.15 -7.24
C GLU A 108 -0.66 -18.30 -6.00
N SER A 109 -0.20 -17.07 -6.23
CA SER A 109 0.22 -16.17 -5.16
C SER A 109 0.02 -14.70 -5.52
N ILE A 110 0.09 -13.84 -4.51
CA ILE A 110 -0.08 -12.39 -4.63
C ILE A 110 1.11 -11.70 -3.99
N THR A 111 1.75 -10.76 -4.70
CA THR A 111 2.63 -9.78 -4.08
C THR A 111 1.82 -8.57 -3.63
N ILE A 112 2.11 -8.03 -2.45
CA ILE A 112 1.44 -6.83 -1.95
C ILE A 112 2.40 -5.65 -2.02
N VAL A 113 2.02 -4.62 -2.76
CA VAL A 113 2.66 -3.29 -2.76
C VAL A 113 1.81 -2.35 -1.93
N ALA A 114 2.37 -1.78 -0.89
CA ALA A 114 1.57 -0.98 0.04
C ALA A 114 2.27 0.32 0.46
N LEU A 115 1.49 1.38 0.63
CA LEU A 115 2.00 2.72 0.84
C LEU A 115 1.55 3.28 2.19
N SER A 116 2.50 3.86 2.94
CA SER A 116 2.20 4.57 4.19
C SER A 116 1.42 3.68 5.16
N TYR A 117 0.24 4.12 5.54
CA TYR A 117 -0.71 3.35 6.33
C TYR A 117 -1.06 1.98 5.71
N GLY A 118 -1.22 1.91 4.40
CA GLY A 118 -1.48 0.63 3.71
C GLY A 118 -0.40 -0.40 3.96
N ALA A 119 0.85 0.03 4.21
CA ALA A 119 1.95 -0.86 4.56
C ALA A 119 1.74 -1.56 5.91
N SER A 120 1.17 -0.87 6.90
CA SER A 120 0.80 -1.50 8.18
C SER A 120 -0.31 -2.55 7.98
N VAL A 121 -1.27 -2.25 7.10
CA VAL A 121 -2.34 -3.19 6.74
C VAL A 121 -1.76 -4.43 6.05
N ALA A 122 -0.83 -4.25 5.10
CA ALA A 122 -0.15 -5.34 4.40
C ALA A 122 0.58 -6.28 5.36
N ILE A 123 1.35 -5.72 6.30
CA ILE A 123 2.06 -6.49 7.34
C ILE A 123 1.06 -7.29 8.18
N SER A 124 0.00 -6.65 8.67
CA SER A 124 -1.01 -7.33 9.48
C SER A 124 -1.79 -8.38 8.68
N THR A 125 -2.02 -8.15 7.38
CA THR A 125 -2.63 -9.15 6.50
C THR A 125 -1.75 -10.38 6.37
N ALA A 126 -0.46 -10.19 6.09
CA ALA A 126 0.49 -11.30 5.93
C ALA A 126 0.72 -12.08 7.23
N ALA A 127 0.71 -11.40 8.38
CA ALA A 127 0.93 -12.01 9.67
C ALA A 127 -0.28 -12.79 10.20
N ARG A 128 -1.51 -12.34 9.89
CA ARG A 128 -2.73 -12.83 10.55
C ARG A 128 -3.62 -13.71 9.68
N HIS A 129 -3.39 -13.73 8.35
CA HIS A 129 -4.20 -14.49 7.41
C HIS A 129 -3.37 -15.52 6.65
N LYS A 130 -3.95 -16.70 6.43
CA LYS A 130 -3.32 -17.78 5.67
C LYS A 130 -3.55 -17.57 4.17
N LEU A 131 -2.86 -16.59 3.61
CA LEU A 131 -2.91 -16.26 2.19
C LEU A 131 -1.58 -16.63 1.53
N PRO A 132 -1.59 -17.07 0.25
CA PRO A 132 -0.37 -17.33 -0.50
C PRO A 132 0.24 -15.99 -0.96
N ILE A 133 0.85 -15.25 -0.01
CA ILE A 133 1.55 -14.02 -0.28
C ILE A 133 2.99 -14.37 -0.68
N ALA A 134 3.42 -13.90 -1.85
CA ALA A 134 4.76 -14.13 -2.37
C ALA A 134 5.78 -13.18 -1.73
N SER A 135 5.43 -11.90 -1.57
CA SER A 135 6.32 -10.89 -0.97
C SER A 135 5.55 -9.62 -0.61
N LEU A 136 6.19 -8.75 0.19
CA LEU A 136 5.70 -7.42 0.56
C LEU A 136 6.69 -6.35 0.09
N LEU A 137 6.23 -5.34 -0.64
CA LEU A 137 6.97 -4.13 -0.96
C LEU A 137 6.27 -2.94 -0.31
N LEU A 138 6.93 -2.33 0.67
CA LEU A 138 6.34 -1.39 1.62
C LEU A 138 7.00 -0.02 1.51
N ILE A 139 6.23 1.01 1.22
CA ILE A 139 6.72 2.36 0.96
C ILE A 139 6.28 3.31 2.06
N SER A 140 7.21 4.00 2.70
CA SER A 140 6.97 4.90 3.84
C SER A 140 6.13 4.24 4.94
N ALA A 141 6.50 3.00 5.32
CA ALA A 141 5.71 2.15 6.20
C ALA A 141 5.58 2.72 7.63
N VAL A 142 4.40 2.52 8.23
CA VAL A 142 4.12 2.89 9.62
C VAL A 142 4.33 1.69 10.53
N ALA A 143 5.30 1.76 11.44
CA ALA A 143 5.54 0.73 12.44
C ALA A 143 4.55 0.81 13.62
N ASP A 144 4.32 2.04 14.10
CA ASP A 144 3.53 2.32 15.29
C ASP A 144 2.78 3.65 15.14
N PHE A 145 1.45 3.59 15.14
CA PHE A 145 0.60 4.78 14.99
C PHE A 145 0.69 5.75 16.17
N SER A 146 1.01 5.29 17.36
CA SER A 146 1.12 6.16 18.54
C SER A 146 2.25 7.19 18.40
N LYS A 147 3.29 6.85 17.63
CA LYS A 147 4.44 7.72 17.37
C LYS A 147 4.20 8.77 16.29
N ILE A 148 3.15 8.61 15.46
CA ILE A 148 2.82 9.56 14.39
C ILE A 148 1.94 10.68 14.92
N MET A 149 1.03 10.39 15.83
CA MET A 149 0.01 11.35 16.29
C MET A 149 0.56 12.70 16.76
N PRO A 150 1.76 12.80 17.41
CA PRO A 150 2.33 14.10 17.77
C PRO A 150 2.77 14.94 16.56
N ARG A 151 3.11 14.30 15.43
CA ARG A 151 3.52 14.96 14.17
C ARG A 151 2.32 15.30 13.27
N PHE A 152 1.18 14.67 13.52
CA PHE A 152 -0.04 14.84 12.75
C PHE A 152 -0.78 16.09 13.19
N ASN A 153 -0.41 17.25 12.66
CA ASN A 153 -1.15 18.48 12.91
C ASN A 153 -1.90 18.97 11.66
N LEU A 154 -3.07 19.58 11.86
CA LEU A 154 -3.93 20.07 10.78
C LEU A 154 -3.23 21.11 9.88
N PHE A 155 -2.29 21.90 10.42
CA PHE A 155 -1.56 22.91 9.64
C PHE A 155 -0.58 22.31 8.66
N THR A 156 0.04 21.19 9.00
CA THR A 156 0.92 20.46 8.08
C THR A 156 0.11 19.73 7.02
N LEU A 157 -1.02 19.17 7.41
CA LEU A 157 -1.89 18.39 6.55
C LEU A 157 -2.48 19.24 5.40
N HIS A 158 -2.95 20.47 5.68
CA HIS A 158 -3.57 21.32 4.67
C HIS A 158 -2.60 21.77 3.56
N ARG A 159 -1.30 21.80 3.83
CA ARG A 159 -0.25 22.11 2.85
C ARG A 159 -0.02 20.98 1.83
N HIS A 160 -0.36 19.75 2.20
CA HIS A 160 -0.04 18.55 1.44
C HIS A 160 -1.28 17.84 0.86
N ILE A 161 -2.48 18.24 1.28
CA ILE A 161 -3.74 17.71 0.77
C ILE A 161 -4.42 18.76 -0.10
N ALA A 162 -4.61 18.46 -1.38
CA ALA A 162 -5.37 19.33 -2.27
C ALA A 162 -6.83 19.47 -1.78
N LEU A 163 -7.43 20.65 -1.97
CA LEU A 163 -8.81 20.92 -1.55
C LEU A 163 -9.82 19.90 -2.09
N SER A 164 -9.62 19.43 -3.33
CA SER A 164 -10.42 18.37 -3.95
C SER A 164 -10.35 17.02 -3.22
N GLN A 165 -9.24 16.74 -2.53
CA GLN A 165 -9.07 15.54 -1.71
C GLN A 165 -9.65 15.73 -0.30
N ALA A 166 -9.57 16.95 0.24
CA ALA A 166 -10.18 17.29 1.53
C ALA A 166 -11.71 17.16 1.50
N LEU A 167 -12.32 17.31 0.32
CA LEU A 167 -13.76 17.12 0.11
C LEU A 167 -14.18 15.64 0.06
N LYS A 168 -13.26 14.74 -0.31
CA LYS A 168 -13.45 13.27 -0.28
C LYS A 168 -13.04 12.70 1.09
N ARG A 169 -13.63 13.24 2.16
CA ARG A 169 -13.24 12.87 3.54
C ARG A 169 -13.42 11.37 3.77
N PRO A 170 -12.38 10.65 4.24
CA PRO A 170 -12.56 9.30 4.73
C PRO A 170 -13.50 9.31 5.93
N ARG A 171 -14.35 8.29 6.01
CA ARG A 171 -15.23 8.09 7.16
C ARG A 171 -14.43 7.39 8.25
N PHE A 172 -14.39 7.97 9.46
CA PHE A 172 -13.61 7.47 10.58
C PHE A 172 -14.42 6.65 11.56
N ASP A 173 -13.80 5.60 12.08
CA ASP A 173 -14.26 4.90 13.26
C ASP A 173 -13.56 5.46 14.51
N TRP A 174 -14.28 6.20 15.32
CA TRP A 174 -13.74 6.80 16.54
C TRP A 174 -13.31 5.78 17.60
N ARG A 175 -13.75 4.52 17.49
CA ARG A 175 -13.32 3.41 18.35
C ARG A 175 -11.83 3.13 18.22
N PHE A 176 -11.17 3.57 17.15
CA PHE A 176 -9.72 3.42 16.99
C PHE A 176 -8.91 4.01 18.15
N ARG A 177 -9.49 4.99 18.89
CA ARG A 177 -8.81 5.64 20.02
C ARG A 177 -8.79 4.79 21.28
N SER A 178 -9.80 3.96 21.49
CA SER A 178 -9.98 3.16 22.70
C SER A 178 -9.78 1.65 22.50
N SER A 179 -9.77 1.17 21.26
CA SER A 179 -9.57 -0.25 20.99
C SER A 179 -8.07 -0.59 21.05
N PRO A 180 -7.69 -1.61 21.82
CA PRO A 180 -6.32 -2.11 21.80
C PRO A 180 -6.00 -2.61 20.39
N LYS A 181 -4.87 -2.16 19.84
CA LYS A 181 -4.41 -2.54 18.51
C LYS A 181 -3.04 -3.15 18.60
N ARG A 182 -2.89 -4.27 17.97
CA ARG A 182 -1.58 -4.76 17.62
C ARG A 182 -1.00 -3.87 16.51
N GLN A 183 0.19 -3.36 16.69
CA GLN A 183 0.86 -2.49 15.73
C GLN A 183 1.60 -3.32 14.67
N ALA A 184 1.95 -2.69 13.54
CA ALA A 184 2.71 -3.37 12.50
C ALA A 184 4.08 -3.87 13.01
N ILE A 185 4.69 -3.17 13.96
CA ILE A 185 5.95 -3.58 14.60
C ILE A 185 5.83 -4.90 15.39
N ASP A 186 4.64 -5.20 15.88
CA ASP A 186 4.37 -6.47 16.56
C ASP A 186 4.11 -7.59 15.55
N ASP A 187 3.36 -7.27 14.48
CA ASP A 187 2.95 -8.22 13.45
C ASP A 187 4.10 -8.62 12.52
N VAL A 188 5.05 -7.72 12.23
CA VAL A 188 6.14 -7.99 11.27
C VAL A 188 7.00 -9.20 11.67
N ARG A 189 7.06 -9.52 12.95
CA ARG A 189 7.77 -10.70 13.50
C ARG A 189 7.14 -12.03 13.07
N ASP A 190 5.85 -12.01 12.76
CA ASP A 190 5.08 -13.17 12.31
C ASP A 190 4.99 -13.24 10.76
N VAL A 191 5.64 -12.32 10.04
CA VAL A 191 5.74 -12.34 8.58
C VAL A 191 6.97 -13.14 8.16
N HIS A 192 6.76 -14.17 7.32
CA HIS A 192 7.81 -15.08 6.86
C HIS A 192 8.02 -15.06 5.34
N VAL A 193 7.52 -14.03 4.67
CA VAL A 193 7.75 -13.79 3.24
C VAL A 193 8.75 -12.65 3.05
N PRO A 194 9.43 -12.58 1.88
CA PRO A 194 10.35 -11.48 1.58
C PRO A 194 9.73 -10.11 1.76
N ILE A 195 10.45 -9.19 2.40
CA ILE A 195 10.01 -7.81 2.65
C ILE A 195 11.02 -6.84 2.07
N CYS A 196 10.56 -5.89 1.25
CA CYS A 196 11.32 -4.70 0.85
C CYS A 196 10.69 -3.45 1.45
N LEU A 197 11.48 -2.66 2.17
CA LEU A 197 11.10 -1.38 2.75
C LEU A 197 11.79 -0.27 1.98
N ILE A 198 11.02 0.67 1.43
CA ILE A 198 11.53 1.89 0.76
C ILE A 198 11.03 3.11 1.53
N HIS A 199 11.94 4.01 1.92
CA HIS A 199 11.59 5.21 2.68
C HIS A 199 12.43 6.41 2.24
N VAL A 200 11.81 7.59 2.16
CA VAL A 200 12.55 8.83 1.97
C VAL A 200 13.08 9.34 3.31
N LYS A 201 14.37 9.68 3.37
CA LYS A 201 15.04 10.10 4.60
C LYS A 201 14.34 11.27 5.28
N ASN A 202 13.89 12.26 4.51
CA ASN A 202 13.23 13.47 5.00
C ASN A 202 11.69 13.42 4.77
N ASP A 203 11.07 12.27 5.03
CA ASP A 203 9.62 12.16 4.96
C ASP A 203 8.96 13.07 6.01
N TRP A 204 8.07 13.96 5.54
CA TRP A 204 7.48 15.00 6.41
C TRP A 204 6.44 14.45 7.40
N LEU A 205 5.87 13.28 7.13
CA LEU A 205 4.78 12.71 7.93
C LEU A 205 5.26 11.52 8.77
N ILE A 206 5.93 10.57 8.12
CA ILE A 206 6.42 9.35 8.76
C ILE A 206 7.95 9.38 8.72
N GLY A 207 8.60 9.42 9.87
CA GLY A 207 10.06 9.34 9.93
C GLY A 207 10.57 7.98 9.43
N HIS A 208 11.71 7.95 8.76
CA HIS A 208 12.29 6.70 8.24
C HIS A 208 12.71 5.73 9.38
N ASP A 209 12.78 6.20 10.62
CA ASP A 209 12.93 5.39 11.83
C ASP A 209 11.85 4.32 11.99
N HIS A 210 10.65 4.56 11.46
CA HIS A 210 9.60 3.53 11.38
C HIS A 210 9.99 2.36 10.50
N SER A 211 10.50 2.62 9.27
CA SER A 211 10.96 1.54 8.39
C SER A 211 12.21 0.84 8.93
N LEU A 212 13.10 1.57 9.59
CA LEU A 212 14.28 0.99 10.26
C LEU A 212 13.83 0.01 11.36
N ALA A 213 12.91 0.42 12.22
CA ALA A 213 12.40 -0.45 13.29
C ALA A 213 11.71 -1.71 12.72
N LEU A 214 10.91 -1.58 11.64
CA LEU A 214 10.30 -2.72 10.96
C LEU A 214 11.37 -3.65 10.38
N TYR A 215 12.40 -3.09 9.74
CA TYR A 215 13.50 -3.87 9.19
C TYR A 215 14.24 -4.65 10.27
N GLU A 216 14.56 -4.04 11.40
CA GLU A 216 15.21 -4.70 12.52
C GLU A 216 14.37 -5.85 13.08
N ALA A 217 13.05 -5.70 13.13
CA ALA A 217 12.13 -6.68 13.70
C ALA A 217 11.71 -7.79 12.72
N ALA A 218 11.80 -7.55 11.41
CA ALA A 218 11.36 -8.48 10.36
C ALA A 218 12.28 -9.71 10.25
N ASN A 219 11.71 -10.83 9.77
CA ASN A 219 12.46 -12.03 9.41
C ASN A 219 13.17 -11.85 8.05
N GLU A 220 14.20 -12.66 7.81
CA GLU A 220 14.82 -12.77 6.48
C GLU A 220 13.92 -13.57 5.50
N PRO A 221 13.97 -13.28 4.18
CA PRO A 221 14.78 -12.23 3.55
C PRO A 221 14.12 -10.85 3.63
N LYS A 222 14.93 -9.84 3.87
CA LYS A 222 14.47 -8.45 4.02
C LYS A 222 15.44 -7.45 3.42
N GLU A 223 14.90 -6.35 2.89
CA GLU A 223 15.68 -5.24 2.31
C GLU A 223 15.17 -3.90 2.84
N LEU A 224 16.08 -2.94 3.06
CA LEU A 224 15.74 -1.57 3.44
C LEU A 224 16.51 -0.58 2.56
N HIS A 225 15.77 0.29 1.87
CA HIS A 225 16.31 1.35 1.02
C HIS A 225 15.85 2.71 1.53
N VAL A 226 16.77 3.45 2.15
CA VAL A 226 16.53 4.84 2.58
C VAL A 226 17.03 5.77 1.49
N ILE A 227 16.10 6.44 0.81
CA ILE A 227 16.37 7.32 -0.33
C ILE A 227 16.63 8.73 0.18
N ASP A 228 17.84 9.24 -0.07
CA ASP A 228 18.25 10.61 0.29
C ASP A 228 18.09 11.54 -0.92
N ILE A 229 16.96 12.23 -1.00
CA ILE A 229 16.64 13.18 -2.05
C ILE A 229 16.30 14.55 -1.46
N PRO A 230 16.56 15.65 -2.20
CA PRO A 230 16.16 16.98 -1.76
C PRO A 230 14.64 17.11 -1.64
N GLY A 231 14.19 17.66 -0.51
CA GLY A 231 12.75 17.89 -0.25
C GLY A 231 12.14 16.92 0.73
N ASN A 232 10.88 17.17 1.07
CA ASN A 232 10.12 16.42 2.07
C ASN A 232 8.96 15.72 1.38
N TYR A 233 9.15 14.46 1.01
CA TYR A 233 8.14 13.69 0.27
C TYR A 233 7.66 12.51 1.10
N HIS A 234 6.39 12.16 0.93
CA HIS A 234 5.76 11.03 1.62
C HIS A 234 5.09 10.09 0.61
N ALA A 235 5.30 8.80 0.82
CA ALA A 235 4.63 7.67 0.16
C ALA A 235 4.57 7.80 -1.38
N ASP A 236 3.38 7.92 -1.95
CA ASP A 236 3.13 7.89 -3.40
C ASP A 236 3.83 9.00 -4.21
N ARG A 237 4.22 10.09 -3.55
CA ARG A 237 4.95 11.17 -4.24
C ARG A 237 6.37 10.79 -4.66
N ILE A 238 6.97 9.79 -4.01
CA ILE A 238 8.33 9.36 -4.32
C ILE A 238 8.46 8.82 -5.75
N PHE A 239 7.43 8.18 -6.30
CA PHE A 239 7.40 7.70 -7.69
C PHE A 239 7.47 8.82 -8.73
N SER A 240 7.14 10.06 -8.36
CA SER A 240 7.23 11.20 -9.27
C SER A 240 8.48 12.05 -9.10
N VAL A 241 9.18 11.94 -7.96
CA VAL A 241 10.33 12.79 -7.64
C VAL A 241 11.65 12.02 -7.54
N ALA A 242 11.60 10.72 -7.36
CA ALA A 242 12.75 9.83 -7.19
C ALA A 242 12.62 8.54 -8.01
N ALA A 243 11.96 8.60 -9.18
CA ALA A 243 11.76 7.44 -10.03
C ALA A 243 13.09 6.75 -10.41
N SER A 244 14.13 7.52 -10.71
CA SER A 244 15.46 7.00 -11.06
C SER A 244 16.11 6.16 -9.96
N GLU A 245 15.83 6.48 -8.70
CA GLU A 245 16.36 5.79 -7.52
C GLU A 245 15.47 4.60 -7.11
N ILE A 246 14.16 4.71 -7.35
CA ILE A 246 13.16 3.76 -6.86
C ILE A 246 12.86 2.66 -7.86
N ASP A 247 12.69 3.00 -9.15
CA ASP A 247 12.30 2.04 -10.19
C ASP A 247 13.25 0.84 -10.29
N PRO A 248 14.60 1.00 -10.17
CA PRO A 248 15.49 -0.16 -10.17
C PRO A 248 15.24 -1.10 -8.99
N VAL A 249 15.14 -0.56 -7.77
CA VAL A 249 14.89 -1.32 -6.53
C VAL A 249 13.53 -2.00 -6.59
N PHE A 250 12.50 -1.25 -6.95
CA PHE A 250 11.13 -1.71 -7.10
C PHE A 250 11.03 -2.86 -8.11
N GLY A 251 11.55 -2.65 -9.31
CA GLY A 251 11.51 -3.64 -10.39
C GLY A 251 12.38 -4.87 -10.12
N GLU A 252 13.55 -4.71 -9.49
CA GLU A 252 14.42 -5.84 -9.13
C GLU A 252 13.77 -6.73 -8.07
N PHE A 253 13.21 -6.14 -7.00
CA PHE A 253 12.53 -6.89 -5.96
C PHE A 253 11.33 -7.67 -6.51
N LEU A 254 10.48 -7.02 -7.34
CA LEU A 254 9.35 -7.70 -7.97
C LEU A 254 9.81 -8.87 -8.85
N ARG A 255 10.80 -8.68 -9.73
CA ARG A 255 11.31 -9.77 -10.59
C ARG A 255 11.86 -10.95 -9.78
N ARG A 256 12.46 -10.69 -8.62
CA ARG A 256 13.04 -11.72 -7.76
C ARG A 256 11.98 -12.54 -7.04
N TYR A 257 10.93 -11.91 -6.55
CA TYR A 257 9.97 -12.54 -5.65
C TYR A 257 8.54 -12.64 -6.20
N THR A 258 8.30 -12.13 -7.41
CA THR A 258 7.01 -12.17 -8.10
C THR A 258 7.27 -12.63 -9.55
N PRO A 259 7.61 -13.90 -9.78
CA PRO A 259 7.93 -14.38 -11.11
C PRO A 259 6.72 -14.25 -12.04
N ILE A 260 6.96 -13.83 -13.31
CA ILE A 260 5.96 -13.63 -14.37
C ILE A 260 5.71 -14.96 -15.09
#